data_ccd09de37ac0fb5593617136d9730e29
#
_entry.id   ccd09de37ac0fb5593617136d9730e29
#
_cell.length_a   1.000
_cell.length_b   1.000
_cell.length_c   1.000
_cell.angle_alpha   90.00
_cell.angle_beta   90.00
_cell.angle_gamma   90.00
#
_symmetry.space_group_name_H-M   'P 1'
#
loop_
_entity.id
_entity.type
_entity.pdbx_description
1 polymer ?
#
loop_
_entity_poly.entity_id
_entity_poly.type
_entity_poly.pdbx_seq_one_letter_code
_entity_poly.pdbx_strand_id
1 'polypeptide(L)'
;MVSRAQEEEFEQFVDNILHEIQNTDSTFHRNFHLFRDSIAKEFSNFRDSVNREFAKFLEQSWETFPIIPPTTPIRYNQVLSSRNQTISKIYSHETDEKNFFGIEIDIHFPENIPTETTEISEKSVGQIWLALGDSDFSTCLAECLLLSSHLNLNTWGYYQLISHITRQQPVSPDIRIIMQCFLMNHRGYKCRMGIINDRELVLLLPFNTKVYSFYHILINDIPYYIPEKKEFAVNKLKTYSREIKFATQTPDLFLHSPLKLGQNKFSRKEFIFNKKKIILPVNEHLIDFYATYPTCDLRVYASAPIDTTLLVPLREVLRKDFSGYTHTCEILRFMHACFKHQSDSIVWGQERYFFAEESLYYPYLDCEDSAILFRHLVNRLTRLEAILVVYPEHVAAAVDLPYRGMEKCVTHHDKKYMICEPSYIGALPGEQIPRMEETRELFCY
;
A
#
# COMPACT_ATOMS: atom_id res chain seq x y z
N MET A 1 -2.57 -5.70 30.70
CA MET A 1 -2.90 -4.92 29.49
C MET A 1 -1.91 -3.80 29.39
N VAL A 2 -0.86 -3.99 28.62
CA VAL A 2 0.01 -2.87 28.25
C VAL A 2 -0.74 -2.15 27.14
N SER A 3 -1.15 -0.90 27.36
CA SER A 3 -1.86 -0.11 26.36
C SER A 3 -0.87 0.44 25.33
N ARG A 4 -1.32 0.75 24.12
CA ARG A 4 -0.52 1.43 23.07
C ARG A 4 0.17 2.68 23.61
N ALA A 5 -0.46 3.39 24.54
CA ALA A 5 0.12 4.52 25.27
C ALA A 5 1.35 4.11 26.10
N GLN A 6 1.37 2.90 26.65
CA GLN A 6 2.52 2.41 27.44
C GLN A 6 3.69 1.94 26.54
N GLU A 7 3.42 1.49 25.31
CA GLU A 7 4.47 1.21 24.31
C GLU A 7 5.06 2.51 23.75
N GLU A 8 4.23 3.50 23.42
CA GLU A 8 4.68 4.82 22.96
C GLU A 8 5.42 5.59 24.08
N GLU A 9 4.96 5.51 25.34
CA GLU A 9 5.68 6.03 26.51
C GLU A 9 7.01 5.30 26.74
N PHE A 10 7.05 3.99 26.48
CA PHE A 10 8.28 3.22 26.63
C PHE A 10 9.29 3.53 25.51
N GLU A 11 8.88 3.65 24.24
CA GLU A 11 9.75 4.06 23.13
C GLU A 11 10.24 5.50 23.33
N GLN A 12 9.39 6.42 23.73
CA GLN A 12 9.77 7.79 24.06
C GLN A 12 10.71 7.87 25.29
N PHE A 13 10.47 7.04 26.30
CA PHE A 13 11.33 6.91 27.46
C PHE A 13 12.72 6.35 27.09
N VAL A 14 12.79 5.34 26.24
CA VAL A 14 14.05 4.76 25.72
C VAL A 14 14.81 5.78 24.89
N ASP A 15 14.16 6.53 24.01
CA ASP A 15 14.79 7.56 23.19
C ASP A 15 15.30 8.75 24.04
N ASN A 16 14.54 9.18 25.03
CA ASN A 16 14.98 10.23 25.96
C ASN A 16 16.18 9.79 26.80
N ILE A 17 16.18 8.54 27.26
CA ILE A 17 17.31 7.97 28.00
C ILE A 17 18.53 7.78 27.11
N LEU A 18 18.38 7.34 25.86
CA LEU A 18 19.49 7.24 24.91
C LEU A 18 20.12 8.61 24.62
N HIS A 19 19.32 9.67 24.64
CA HIS A 19 19.81 11.05 24.48
C HIS A 19 20.54 11.57 25.74
N GLU A 20 20.09 11.19 26.94
CA GLU A 20 20.78 11.52 28.21
C GLU A 20 22.05 10.69 28.45
N ILE A 21 22.10 9.44 27.97
CA ILE A 21 23.20 8.49 28.12
C ILE A 21 24.49 8.92 27.39
N GLN A 22 24.41 9.74 26.35
CA GLN A 22 25.61 10.25 25.67
C GLN A 22 26.53 11.10 26.58
N ASN A 23 26.11 11.41 27.81
CA ASN A 23 26.81 12.33 28.73
C ASN A 23 27.05 11.83 30.16
N THR A 24 26.84 10.55 30.53
CA THR A 24 26.95 10.13 31.94
C THR A 24 27.61 8.74 32.20
N ASP A 25 28.26 8.68 33.35
CA ASP A 25 29.11 7.71 34.05
C ASP A 25 28.82 6.19 33.83
N SER A 26 29.90 5.39 33.84
CA SER A 26 29.99 3.94 33.58
C SER A 26 29.07 3.04 34.44
N THR A 27 28.71 3.47 35.65
CA THR A 27 27.82 2.74 36.56
C THR A 27 26.36 2.77 36.13
N PHE A 28 25.91 3.90 35.54
CA PHE A 28 24.58 4.07 35.00
C PHE A 28 24.38 3.20 33.75
N HIS A 29 25.36 3.15 32.85
CA HIS A 29 25.33 2.30 31.66
C HIS A 29 25.13 0.81 32.02
N ARG A 30 25.85 0.34 33.06
CA ARG A 30 25.72 -1.05 33.52
C ARG A 30 24.32 -1.36 34.08
N ASN A 31 23.77 -0.47 34.90
CA ASN A 31 22.44 -0.64 35.48
C ASN A 31 21.36 -0.51 34.44
N PHE A 32 21.51 0.35 33.45
CA PHE A 32 20.60 0.47 32.32
C PHE A 32 20.58 -0.79 31.44
N HIS A 33 21.76 -1.34 31.13
CA HIS A 33 21.82 -2.60 30.37
C HIS A 33 21.15 -3.75 31.13
N LEU A 34 21.36 -3.87 32.44
CA LEU A 34 20.71 -4.87 33.28
C LEU A 34 19.18 -4.69 33.32
N PHE A 35 18.70 -3.47 33.42
CA PHE A 35 17.26 -3.14 33.41
C PHE A 35 16.65 -3.43 32.04
N ARG A 36 17.28 -2.99 30.95
CA ARG A 36 16.86 -3.27 29.56
C ARG A 36 16.79 -4.79 29.31
N ASP A 37 17.83 -5.52 29.74
CA ASP A 37 17.90 -6.98 29.54
C ASP A 37 16.86 -7.71 30.38
N SER A 38 16.53 -7.20 31.59
CA SER A 38 15.44 -7.73 32.43
C SER A 38 14.09 -7.52 31.77
N ILE A 39 13.80 -6.30 31.26
CA ILE A 39 12.53 -6.01 30.55
C ILE A 39 12.45 -6.81 29.24
N ALA A 40 13.52 -6.92 28.48
CA ALA A 40 13.57 -7.71 27.26
C ALA A 40 13.27 -9.19 27.56
N LYS A 41 13.78 -9.71 28.67
CA LYS A 41 13.52 -11.08 29.12
C LYS A 41 12.08 -11.27 29.59
N GLU A 42 11.50 -10.33 30.32
CA GLU A 42 10.09 -10.40 30.75
C GLU A 42 9.16 -10.33 29.55
N PHE A 43 9.47 -9.48 28.58
CA PHE A 43 8.71 -9.36 27.35
C PHE A 43 8.82 -10.62 26.46
N SER A 44 10.02 -11.23 26.39
CA SER A 44 10.21 -12.53 25.72
C SER A 44 9.37 -13.61 26.39
N ASN A 45 9.45 -13.76 27.72
CA ASN A 45 8.66 -14.73 28.47
C ASN A 45 7.14 -14.53 28.28
N PHE A 46 6.69 -13.26 28.19
CA PHE A 46 5.30 -12.94 27.90
C PHE A 46 4.92 -13.41 26.49
N ARG A 47 5.73 -13.08 25.46
CA ARG A 47 5.51 -13.52 24.08
C ARG A 47 5.45 -15.05 23.97
N ASP A 48 6.35 -15.76 24.61
CA ASP A 48 6.41 -17.21 24.60
C ASP A 48 5.14 -17.83 25.23
N SER A 49 4.67 -17.26 26.33
CA SER A 49 3.42 -17.67 26.97
C SER A 49 2.21 -17.46 26.05
N VAL A 50 2.14 -16.29 25.40
CA VAL A 50 1.06 -15.96 24.45
C VAL A 50 1.11 -16.84 23.22
N ASN A 51 2.31 -17.13 22.67
CA ASN A 51 2.47 -18.03 21.53
C ASN A 51 1.98 -19.45 21.86
N ARG A 52 2.32 -19.99 23.04
CA ARG A 52 1.83 -21.32 23.48
C ARG A 52 0.32 -21.35 23.69
N GLU A 53 -0.25 -20.30 24.28
CA GLU A 53 -1.71 -20.17 24.41
C GLU A 53 -2.39 -20.10 23.04
N PHE A 54 -1.82 -19.33 22.13
CA PHE A 54 -2.38 -19.16 20.79
C PHE A 54 -2.24 -20.42 19.94
N ALA A 55 -1.11 -21.15 20.03
CA ALA A 55 -0.93 -22.44 19.37
C ALA A 55 -2.02 -23.44 19.78
N LYS A 56 -2.29 -23.58 21.09
CA LYS A 56 -3.39 -24.41 21.59
C LYS A 56 -4.76 -23.97 21.12
N PHE A 57 -4.96 -22.67 20.94
CA PHE A 57 -6.19 -22.13 20.40
C PHE A 57 -6.34 -22.45 18.90
N LEU A 58 -5.27 -22.39 18.12
CA LEU A 58 -5.27 -22.75 16.70
C LEU A 58 -5.65 -24.22 16.46
N GLU A 59 -5.38 -25.12 17.41
CA GLU A 59 -5.78 -26.53 17.33
C GLU A 59 -7.30 -26.77 17.49
N GLN A 60 -8.07 -25.73 17.89
CA GLN A 60 -9.53 -25.82 18.00
C GLN A 60 -10.18 -25.73 16.62
N SER A 61 -11.44 -26.16 16.52
CA SER A 61 -12.19 -26.10 15.27
C SER A 61 -12.36 -24.66 14.76
N TRP A 62 -12.02 -24.44 13.50
CA TRP A 62 -12.19 -23.18 12.83
C TRP A 62 -13.60 -23.03 12.26
N GLU A 63 -14.07 -21.82 12.19
CA GLU A 63 -15.38 -21.47 11.64
C GLU A 63 -15.32 -21.28 10.12
N THR A 64 -16.43 -21.60 9.44
CA THR A 64 -16.53 -21.52 7.99
C THR A 64 -17.18 -20.21 7.57
N PHE A 65 -16.54 -19.48 6.64
CA PHE A 65 -16.99 -18.22 6.10
C PHE A 65 -17.15 -18.30 4.58
N PRO A 66 -18.14 -17.60 3.99
CA PRO A 66 -18.26 -17.45 2.54
C PRO A 66 -17.14 -16.55 2.02
N ILE A 67 -16.54 -16.92 0.89
CA ILE A 67 -15.60 -16.08 0.16
C ILE A 67 -16.39 -15.15 -0.74
N ILE A 68 -16.15 -13.85 -0.62
CA ILE A 68 -16.75 -12.80 -1.42
C ILE A 68 -15.76 -12.43 -2.53
N PRO A 69 -16.19 -12.46 -3.80
CA PRO A 69 -15.31 -12.16 -4.92
C PRO A 69 -14.91 -10.67 -4.97
N PRO A 70 -13.85 -10.33 -5.74
CA PRO A 70 -13.48 -8.96 -6.06
C PRO A 70 -14.64 -8.17 -6.64
N THR A 71 -14.63 -6.86 -6.41
CA THR A 71 -15.62 -5.93 -6.96
C THR A 71 -14.92 -4.85 -7.79
N THR A 72 -15.65 -4.18 -8.65
CA THR A 72 -15.14 -3.01 -9.36
C THR A 72 -15.52 -1.74 -8.59
N PRO A 73 -14.60 -0.77 -8.44
CA PRO A 73 -14.89 0.47 -7.71
C PRO A 73 -15.88 1.41 -8.41
N ILE A 74 -15.83 1.45 -9.74
CA ILE A 74 -16.67 2.29 -10.60
C ILE A 74 -17.37 1.37 -11.60
N ARG A 75 -18.68 1.58 -11.80
CA ARG A 75 -19.45 0.80 -12.80
C ARG A 75 -19.27 1.44 -14.18
N TYR A 76 -18.20 1.09 -14.88
CA TYR A 76 -18.17 1.33 -16.31
C TYR A 76 -19.10 0.35 -17.01
N ASN A 77 -19.86 0.83 -18.00
CA ASN A 77 -20.57 -0.02 -18.94
C ASN A 77 -19.54 -0.87 -19.69
N GLN A 78 -19.36 -2.11 -19.26
CA GLN A 78 -18.40 -3.05 -19.83
C GLN A 78 -18.75 -3.32 -21.30
N VAL A 79 -18.06 -2.67 -22.20
CA VAL A 79 -17.91 -3.20 -23.55
C VAL A 79 -16.75 -4.19 -23.52
N LEU A 80 -17.10 -5.45 -23.25
CA LEU A 80 -16.16 -6.56 -23.34
C LEU A 80 -15.63 -6.67 -24.78
N SER A 81 -14.47 -6.15 -25.05
CA SER A 81 -13.74 -6.41 -26.29
C SER A 81 -12.59 -7.37 -26.03
N SER A 82 -12.71 -8.56 -26.62
CA SER A 82 -11.81 -9.72 -26.51
C SER A 82 -10.43 -9.55 -27.17
N ARG A 83 -9.88 -8.34 -27.30
CA ARG A 83 -8.70 -8.07 -28.14
C ARG A 83 -7.40 -7.65 -27.43
N ASN A 84 -7.34 -7.54 -26.12
CA ASN A 84 -6.24 -6.79 -25.47
C ASN A 84 -5.31 -7.56 -24.55
N GLN A 85 -4.99 -8.82 -24.85
CA GLN A 85 -3.89 -9.54 -24.15
C GLN A 85 -2.48 -9.03 -24.48
N THR A 86 -2.34 -8.07 -25.40
CA THR A 86 -1.03 -7.69 -25.96
C THR A 86 -0.32 -6.60 -25.13
N ILE A 87 -1.04 -5.67 -24.51
CA ILE A 87 -0.44 -4.54 -23.80
C ILE A 87 0.01 -4.93 -22.40
N SER A 88 -0.76 -5.73 -21.67
CA SER A 88 -0.38 -6.24 -20.34
C SER A 88 0.90 -7.09 -20.37
N LYS A 89 1.21 -7.74 -21.50
CA LYS A 89 2.47 -8.48 -21.67
C LYS A 89 3.71 -7.59 -21.87
N ILE A 90 3.53 -6.37 -22.38
CA ILE A 90 4.64 -5.42 -22.60
C ILE A 90 5.10 -4.81 -21.26
N TYR A 91 4.20 -4.72 -20.30
CA TYR A 91 4.45 -4.16 -18.97
C TYR A 91 4.41 -5.23 -17.87
N SER A 92 4.73 -6.50 -18.20
CA SER A 92 4.91 -7.51 -17.17
C SER A 92 6.13 -7.16 -16.32
N HIS A 93 5.92 -6.92 -15.04
CA HIS A 93 6.98 -6.69 -14.07
C HIS A 93 7.59 -8.04 -13.70
N GLU A 94 8.86 -8.25 -14.08
CA GLU A 94 9.62 -9.40 -13.59
C GLU A 94 10.00 -9.13 -12.13
N THR A 95 9.51 -9.96 -11.24
CA THR A 95 9.99 -9.96 -9.85
C THR A 95 11.37 -10.58 -9.84
N ASP A 96 12.39 -9.77 -9.56
CA ASP A 96 13.74 -10.29 -9.28
C ASP A 96 13.68 -11.07 -7.96
N GLU A 97 13.78 -12.40 -8.04
CA GLU A 97 13.71 -13.26 -6.87
C GLU A 97 14.83 -13.01 -5.85
N LYS A 98 15.93 -12.39 -6.27
CA LYS A 98 17.11 -12.14 -5.43
C LYS A 98 17.06 -10.79 -4.71
N ASN A 99 16.42 -9.80 -5.31
CA ASN A 99 16.42 -8.44 -4.81
C ASN A 99 15.00 -7.96 -4.47
N PHE A 100 14.85 -7.33 -3.34
CA PHE A 100 13.62 -6.66 -2.94
C PHE A 100 13.57 -5.27 -3.57
N PHE A 101 12.91 -5.14 -4.72
CA PHE A 101 12.80 -3.87 -5.47
C PHE A 101 14.16 -3.14 -5.62
N GLY A 102 15.16 -3.88 -6.11
CA GLY A 102 16.51 -3.36 -6.37
C GLY A 102 17.43 -3.27 -5.16
N ILE A 103 17.03 -3.82 -4.02
CA ILE A 103 17.80 -3.88 -2.79
C ILE A 103 18.13 -5.33 -2.47
N GLU A 104 19.42 -5.64 -2.34
CA GLU A 104 19.87 -6.93 -1.84
C GLU A 104 19.53 -7.05 -0.36
N ILE A 105 18.85 -8.14 0.01
CA ILE A 105 18.39 -8.39 1.37
C ILE A 105 19.03 -9.67 1.89
N ASP A 106 19.61 -9.56 3.08
CA ASP A 106 20.11 -10.69 3.86
C ASP A 106 19.45 -10.63 5.25
N ILE A 107 18.51 -11.55 5.51
CA ILE A 107 17.78 -11.66 6.77
C ILE A 107 18.06 -13.03 7.38
N HIS A 108 18.51 -13.02 8.63
CA HIS A 108 18.88 -14.22 9.36
C HIS A 108 17.66 -14.91 9.96
N PHE A 109 17.37 -16.11 9.46
CA PHE A 109 16.33 -16.98 10.02
C PHE A 109 16.92 -17.96 11.06
N PRO A 110 16.12 -18.43 12.04
CA PRO A 110 16.55 -19.51 12.92
C PRO A 110 16.86 -20.79 12.13
N GLU A 111 17.84 -21.57 12.56
CA GLU A 111 18.22 -22.82 11.90
C GLU A 111 17.15 -23.93 11.99
N ASN A 112 16.36 -23.95 13.07
CA ASN A 112 15.43 -25.03 13.41
C ASN A 112 13.96 -24.64 13.15
N ILE A 113 13.63 -24.25 11.91
CA ILE A 113 12.25 -23.99 11.51
C ILE A 113 11.64 -25.24 10.84
N PRO A 114 10.33 -25.51 11.03
CA PRO A 114 9.63 -26.56 10.29
C PRO A 114 9.70 -26.30 8.78
N THR A 115 10.02 -27.33 8.00
CA THR A 115 10.17 -27.18 6.53
C THR A 115 8.99 -27.77 5.75
N GLU A 116 8.35 -28.81 6.28
CA GLU A 116 7.27 -29.53 5.62
C GLU A 116 6.18 -29.94 6.62
N THR A 117 4.99 -30.16 6.11
CA THR A 117 3.89 -30.80 6.84
C THR A 117 3.21 -31.81 5.94
N THR A 118 2.77 -32.93 6.50
CA THR A 118 2.13 -34.03 5.75
C THR A 118 0.65 -33.77 5.50
N GLU A 119 0.04 -32.91 6.30
CA GLU A 119 -1.39 -32.60 6.23
C GLU A 119 -1.65 -31.20 6.77
N ILE A 120 -2.57 -30.47 6.14
CA ILE A 120 -3.06 -29.17 6.61
C ILE A 120 -4.33 -29.40 7.42
N SER A 121 -4.22 -29.11 8.71
CA SER A 121 -5.33 -29.16 9.69
C SER A 121 -5.10 -28.12 10.77
N GLU A 122 -6.14 -27.79 11.53
CA GLU A 122 -6.05 -26.90 12.68
C GLU A 122 -4.94 -27.36 13.64
N LYS A 123 -4.84 -28.68 13.86
CA LYS A 123 -3.82 -29.27 14.73
C LYS A 123 -2.41 -29.07 14.20
N SER A 124 -2.16 -29.34 12.90
CA SER A 124 -0.82 -29.16 12.33
C SER A 124 -0.42 -27.70 12.32
N VAL A 125 -1.33 -26.77 12.03
CA VAL A 125 -1.09 -25.32 12.08
C VAL A 125 -0.71 -24.89 13.51
N GLY A 126 -1.41 -25.35 14.54
CA GLY A 126 -1.08 -25.06 15.93
C GLY A 126 0.30 -25.59 16.33
N GLN A 127 0.64 -26.82 15.92
CA GLN A 127 1.96 -27.42 16.19
C GLN A 127 3.10 -26.66 15.49
N ILE A 128 2.92 -26.26 14.22
CA ILE A 128 3.90 -25.47 13.49
C ILE A 128 4.06 -24.08 14.13
N TRP A 129 2.95 -23.44 14.52
CA TRP A 129 3.00 -22.17 15.25
C TRP A 129 3.80 -22.26 16.53
N LEU A 130 3.58 -23.33 17.30
CA LEU A 130 4.35 -23.58 18.52
C LEU A 130 5.84 -23.74 18.22
N ALA A 131 6.20 -24.53 17.21
CA ALA A 131 7.60 -24.72 16.82
C ALA A 131 8.27 -23.41 16.36
N LEU A 132 7.55 -22.53 15.63
CA LEU A 132 8.04 -21.20 15.30
C LEU A 132 8.20 -20.33 16.56
N GLY A 133 7.26 -20.42 17.51
CA GLY A 133 7.34 -19.68 18.78
C GLY A 133 8.47 -20.13 19.69
N ASP A 134 8.86 -21.40 19.63
CA ASP A 134 10.00 -21.95 20.36
C ASP A 134 11.36 -21.68 19.66
N SER A 135 11.35 -21.21 18.41
CA SER A 135 12.53 -20.79 17.65
C SER A 135 12.86 -19.32 17.92
N ASP A 136 14.16 -18.98 17.93
CA ASP A 136 14.60 -17.60 18.19
C ASP A 136 14.52 -16.73 16.93
N PHE A 137 13.40 -16.07 16.72
CA PHE A 137 13.18 -15.09 15.65
C PHE A 137 13.60 -13.66 16.01
N SER A 138 14.25 -13.42 17.14
CA SER A 138 14.58 -12.06 17.60
C SER A 138 15.43 -11.28 16.60
N THR A 139 16.48 -11.91 16.03
CA THR A 139 17.33 -11.30 15.00
C THR A 139 16.55 -11.02 13.72
N CYS A 140 15.81 -11.99 13.20
CA CYS A 140 14.99 -11.84 12.01
C CYS A 140 13.99 -10.68 12.15
N LEU A 141 13.28 -10.60 13.27
CA LEU A 141 12.30 -9.53 13.54
C LEU A 141 12.97 -8.16 13.66
N ALA A 142 14.15 -8.07 14.31
CA ALA A 142 14.90 -6.83 14.42
C ALA A 142 15.40 -6.34 13.05
N GLU A 143 15.95 -7.22 12.23
CA GLU A 143 16.41 -6.90 10.87
C GLU A 143 15.25 -6.47 9.97
N CYS A 144 14.11 -7.17 10.01
CA CYS A 144 12.90 -6.76 9.28
C CYS A 144 12.40 -5.38 9.72
N LEU A 145 12.43 -5.08 11.03
CA LEU A 145 12.02 -3.78 11.57
C LEU A 145 12.96 -2.67 11.07
N LEU A 146 14.28 -2.86 11.21
CA LEU A 146 15.29 -1.90 10.76
C LEU A 146 15.17 -1.63 9.27
N LEU A 147 15.06 -2.69 8.47
CA LEU A 147 14.95 -2.57 7.01
C LEU A 147 13.65 -1.87 6.61
N SER A 148 12.51 -2.24 7.19
CA SER A 148 11.24 -1.59 6.89
C SER A 148 11.24 -0.11 7.24
N SER A 149 11.86 0.27 8.35
CA SER A 149 12.02 1.67 8.77
C SER A 149 12.98 2.43 7.85
N HIS A 150 14.10 1.81 7.46
CA HIS A 150 15.08 2.40 6.55
C HIS A 150 14.47 2.70 5.17
N LEU A 151 13.65 1.78 4.67
CA LEU A 151 13.00 1.87 3.37
C LEU A 151 11.69 2.68 3.40
N ASN A 152 11.26 3.15 4.56
CA ASN A 152 9.96 3.81 4.77
C ASN A 152 8.76 2.96 4.32
N LEU A 153 8.81 1.64 4.55
CA LEU A 153 7.73 0.76 4.16
C LEU A 153 6.49 0.98 5.04
N ASN A 154 5.34 1.14 4.40
CA ASN A 154 4.06 1.02 5.08
C ASN A 154 3.73 -0.48 5.33
N THR A 155 2.55 -0.78 5.86
CA THR A 155 2.19 -2.18 6.15
C THR A 155 2.13 -3.06 4.89
N TRP A 156 1.71 -2.52 3.74
CA TRP A 156 1.75 -3.26 2.47
C TRP A 156 3.19 -3.60 2.07
N GLY A 157 4.09 -2.62 2.15
CA GLY A 157 5.52 -2.83 1.88
C GLY A 157 6.15 -3.83 2.85
N TYR A 158 5.77 -3.78 4.15
CA TYR A 158 6.21 -4.76 5.12
C TYR A 158 5.70 -6.18 4.78
N TYR A 159 4.43 -6.33 4.39
CA TYR A 159 3.91 -7.60 3.90
C TYR A 159 4.68 -8.11 2.67
N GLN A 160 4.99 -7.23 1.70
CA GLN A 160 5.81 -7.59 0.54
C GLN A 160 7.22 -8.05 0.96
N LEU A 161 7.84 -7.39 1.95
CA LEU A 161 9.13 -7.79 2.52
C LEU A 161 9.04 -9.19 3.15
N ILE A 162 8.06 -9.43 4.02
CA ILE A 162 7.84 -10.74 4.65
C ILE A 162 7.57 -11.82 3.60
N SER A 163 6.77 -11.51 2.59
CA SER A 163 6.51 -12.43 1.47
C SER A 163 7.79 -12.76 0.70
N HIS A 164 8.63 -11.76 0.43
CA HIS A 164 9.89 -11.94 -0.29
C HIS A 164 10.87 -12.83 0.49
N ILE A 165 11.16 -12.50 1.76
CA ILE A 165 12.16 -13.24 2.55
C ILE A 165 11.71 -14.69 2.86
N THR A 166 10.41 -14.90 3.06
CA THR A 166 9.88 -16.26 3.32
C THR A 166 9.85 -17.13 2.06
N ARG A 167 9.78 -16.54 0.85
CA ARG A 167 9.93 -17.31 -0.41
C ARG A 167 11.34 -17.85 -0.60
N GLN A 168 12.34 -17.20 -0.06
CA GLN A 168 13.73 -17.64 -0.14
C GLN A 168 14.04 -18.81 0.80
N GLN A 169 13.16 -19.09 1.77
CA GLN A 169 13.34 -20.20 2.68
C GLN A 169 12.94 -21.53 2.02
N PRO A 170 13.69 -22.62 2.29
CA PRO A 170 13.40 -23.95 1.74
C PRO A 170 12.26 -24.63 2.49
N VAL A 171 11.08 -24.02 2.50
CA VAL A 171 9.87 -24.46 3.21
C VAL A 171 8.71 -24.65 2.25
N SER A 172 7.77 -25.53 2.62
CA SER A 172 6.55 -25.75 1.83
C SER A 172 5.69 -24.47 1.75
N PRO A 173 4.81 -24.32 0.73
CA PRO A 173 3.93 -23.15 0.59
C PRO A 173 3.08 -22.88 1.84
N ASP A 174 2.58 -23.93 2.50
CA ASP A 174 1.74 -23.80 3.71
C ASP A 174 2.54 -23.32 4.91
N ILE A 175 3.74 -23.88 5.13
CA ILE A 175 4.67 -23.39 6.17
C ILE A 175 4.99 -21.91 5.93
N ARG A 176 5.18 -21.50 4.69
CA ARG A 176 5.44 -20.11 4.32
C ARG A 176 4.30 -19.19 4.74
N ILE A 177 3.04 -19.58 4.52
CA ILE A 177 1.87 -18.79 4.98
C ILE A 177 1.84 -18.68 6.50
N ILE A 178 2.14 -19.78 7.23
CA ILE A 178 2.20 -19.73 8.70
C ILE A 178 3.31 -18.79 9.17
N MET A 179 4.51 -18.85 8.55
CA MET A 179 5.63 -17.96 8.85
C MET A 179 5.27 -16.49 8.55
N GLN A 180 4.62 -16.20 7.43
CA GLN A 180 4.15 -14.85 7.10
C GLN A 180 3.20 -14.32 8.16
N CYS A 181 2.20 -15.11 8.56
CA CYS A 181 1.27 -14.75 9.61
C CYS A 181 1.99 -14.53 10.95
N PHE A 182 2.93 -15.42 11.29
CA PHE A 182 3.74 -15.32 12.50
C PHE A 182 4.54 -14.01 12.54
N LEU A 183 5.30 -13.69 11.48
CA LEU A 183 6.12 -12.49 11.40
C LEU A 183 5.28 -11.20 11.37
N MET A 184 4.15 -11.19 10.65
CA MET A 184 3.20 -10.07 10.65
C MET A 184 2.63 -9.82 12.04
N ASN A 185 2.16 -10.88 12.73
CA ASN A 185 1.64 -10.77 14.08
C ASN A 185 2.70 -10.30 15.07
N HIS A 186 3.95 -10.80 14.99
CA HIS A 186 5.04 -10.39 15.89
C HIS A 186 5.48 -8.94 15.66
N ARG A 187 5.21 -8.35 14.49
CA ARG A 187 5.34 -6.91 14.23
C ARG A 187 4.17 -6.11 14.85
N GLY A 188 3.13 -6.78 15.34
CA GLY A 188 1.94 -6.17 15.91
C GLY A 188 0.76 -6.04 14.94
N TYR A 189 0.89 -6.45 13.70
CA TYR A 189 -0.19 -6.35 12.70
C TYR A 189 -1.18 -7.50 12.83
N LYS A 190 -2.47 -7.18 12.78
CA LYS A 190 -3.54 -8.17 12.67
C LYS A 190 -3.40 -8.92 11.36
N CYS A 191 -3.38 -10.23 11.45
CA CYS A 191 -3.26 -11.13 10.33
C CYS A 191 -3.77 -12.50 10.75
N ARG A 192 -4.49 -13.18 9.87
CA ARG A 192 -5.00 -14.53 10.10
C ARG A 192 -4.61 -15.48 8.99
N MET A 193 -4.78 -16.77 9.25
CA MET A 193 -4.70 -17.80 8.23
C MET A 193 -6.09 -18.34 7.95
N GLY A 194 -6.35 -18.71 6.71
CA GLY A 194 -7.55 -19.43 6.29
C GLY A 194 -7.18 -20.74 5.62
N ILE A 195 -8.01 -21.78 5.80
CA ILE A 195 -7.88 -23.06 5.08
C ILE A 195 -8.95 -23.11 4.00
N ILE A 196 -8.51 -23.32 2.75
CA ILE A 196 -9.37 -23.51 1.59
C ILE A 196 -9.35 -24.99 1.21
N ASN A 197 -10.54 -25.60 1.00
CA ASN A 197 -10.70 -26.99 0.60
C ASN A 197 -10.02 -28.03 1.52
N ASP A 198 -9.80 -27.70 2.77
CA ASP A 198 -9.06 -28.53 3.73
C ASP A 198 -7.65 -28.94 3.26
N ARG A 199 -7.02 -28.15 2.37
CA ARG A 199 -5.75 -28.50 1.72
C ARG A 199 -4.78 -27.35 1.54
N GLU A 200 -5.22 -26.12 1.52
CA GLU A 200 -4.40 -24.96 1.15
C GLU A 200 -4.57 -23.84 2.18
N LEU A 201 -3.46 -23.34 2.69
CA LEU A 201 -3.45 -22.15 3.53
C LEU A 201 -3.37 -20.86 2.70
N VAL A 202 -4.10 -19.86 3.15
CA VAL A 202 -4.04 -18.48 2.64
C VAL A 202 -3.88 -17.51 3.79
N LEU A 203 -3.21 -16.38 3.51
CA LEU A 203 -3.13 -15.28 4.45
C LEU A 203 -4.38 -14.40 4.35
N LEU A 204 -4.81 -13.84 5.48
CA LEU A 204 -5.96 -12.95 5.58
C LEU A 204 -5.54 -11.64 6.26
N LEU A 205 -5.64 -10.52 5.56
CA LEU A 205 -5.26 -9.20 6.05
C LEU A 205 -6.49 -8.28 6.15
N PRO A 206 -6.80 -7.73 7.34
CA PRO A 206 -7.86 -6.74 7.49
C PRO A 206 -7.28 -5.34 7.23
N PHE A 207 -7.64 -4.73 6.10
CA PHE A 207 -7.22 -3.36 5.84
C PHE A 207 -8.24 -2.35 6.38
N ASN A 208 -7.76 -1.19 6.85
CA ASN A 208 -8.60 -0.05 7.21
C ASN A 208 -9.30 0.56 5.99
N THR A 209 -8.82 0.24 4.80
CA THR A 209 -9.24 0.79 3.54
C THR A 209 -9.95 -0.27 2.73
N LYS A 210 -11.01 0.11 2.01
CA LYS A 210 -11.71 -0.80 1.12
C LYS A 210 -10.79 -1.21 -0.04
N VAL A 211 -10.66 -2.54 -0.25
CA VAL A 211 -9.95 -3.13 -1.38
C VAL A 211 -10.97 -3.76 -2.33
N TYR A 212 -10.81 -3.51 -3.61
CA TYR A 212 -11.74 -3.97 -4.64
C TYR A 212 -11.24 -5.23 -5.37
N SER A 213 -9.94 -5.34 -5.58
CA SER A 213 -9.33 -6.36 -6.43
C SER A 213 -9.05 -7.70 -5.73
N PHE A 214 -9.31 -7.83 -4.42
CA PHE A 214 -9.07 -9.06 -3.67
C PHE A 214 -10.34 -9.77 -3.26
N TYR A 215 -10.28 -11.11 -3.24
CA TYR A 215 -11.24 -11.93 -2.52
C TYR A 215 -11.16 -11.65 -1.04
N HIS A 216 -12.29 -11.73 -0.34
CA HIS A 216 -12.35 -11.49 1.10
C HIS A 216 -13.44 -12.29 1.78
N ILE A 217 -13.38 -12.34 3.10
CA ILE A 217 -14.45 -12.82 3.98
C ILE A 217 -14.83 -11.71 4.95
N LEU A 218 -16.00 -11.81 5.55
CA LEU A 218 -16.43 -10.90 6.62
C LEU A 218 -16.39 -11.63 7.96
N ILE A 219 -15.68 -11.08 8.94
CA ILE A 219 -15.66 -11.53 10.32
C ILE A 219 -16.10 -10.36 11.19
N ASN A 220 -17.27 -10.46 11.82
CA ASN A 220 -17.88 -9.36 12.57
C ASN A 220 -17.93 -8.06 11.77
N ASP A 221 -18.38 -8.13 10.53
CA ASP A 221 -18.46 -7.03 9.55
C ASP A 221 -17.12 -6.39 9.14
N ILE A 222 -16.00 -6.96 9.58
CA ILE A 222 -14.66 -6.53 9.16
C ILE A 222 -14.20 -7.39 7.98
N PRO A 223 -13.85 -6.79 6.85
CA PRO A 223 -13.33 -7.54 5.71
C PRO A 223 -11.89 -7.99 5.94
N TYR A 224 -11.65 -9.28 5.74
CA TYR A 224 -10.33 -9.91 5.72
C TYR A 224 -10.01 -10.33 4.30
N TYR A 225 -9.06 -9.67 3.68
CA TYR A 225 -8.70 -9.84 2.29
C TYR A 225 -7.63 -10.92 2.10
N ILE A 226 -7.74 -11.68 1.01
CA ILE A 226 -6.73 -12.64 0.58
C ILE A 226 -5.79 -11.91 -0.40
N PRO A 227 -4.54 -11.58 -0.01
CA PRO A 227 -3.64 -10.73 -0.80
C PRO A 227 -2.98 -11.47 -1.97
N GLU A 228 -3.67 -12.42 -2.57
CA GLU A 228 -3.23 -13.18 -3.72
C GLU A 228 -4.08 -12.86 -4.94
N LYS A 229 -3.42 -12.59 -6.07
CA LYS A 229 -4.09 -12.32 -7.36
C LYS A 229 -4.37 -13.63 -8.10
N LYS A 230 -5.19 -14.52 -7.53
CA LYS A 230 -5.62 -15.76 -8.19
C LYS A 230 -7.12 -15.95 -8.06
N GLU A 231 -7.70 -16.68 -8.99
CA GLU A 231 -9.08 -17.11 -8.90
C GLU A 231 -9.21 -18.31 -7.93
N PHE A 232 -10.25 -18.30 -7.13
CA PHE A 232 -10.57 -19.40 -6.24
C PHE A 232 -11.78 -20.15 -6.80
N ALA A 233 -11.60 -21.45 -7.04
CA ALA A 233 -12.68 -22.35 -7.50
C ALA A 233 -13.73 -22.64 -6.42
N VAL A 234 -13.49 -22.18 -5.19
CA VAL A 234 -14.33 -22.43 -4.02
C VAL A 234 -14.89 -21.14 -3.45
N ASN A 235 -16.03 -21.26 -2.81
CA ASN A 235 -16.78 -20.14 -2.26
C ASN A 235 -16.77 -20.10 -0.71
N LYS A 236 -15.95 -20.94 -0.06
CA LYS A 236 -15.85 -21.00 1.41
C LYS A 236 -14.42 -21.28 1.86
N LEU A 237 -14.04 -20.72 3.00
CA LEU A 237 -12.83 -21.04 3.74
C LEU A 237 -13.12 -21.16 5.23
N LYS A 238 -12.24 -21.84 5.95
CA LYS A 238 -12.26 -21.91 7.41
C LYS A 238 -11.19 -20.99 7.98
N THR A 239 -11.49 -20.30 9.08
CA THR A 239 -10.51 -19.52 9.87
C THR A 239 -10.94 -19.46 11.32
N TYR A 240 -10.03 -19.04 12.19
CA TYR A 240 -10.24 -18.94 13.62
C TYR A 240 -10.85 -17.60 14.06
N SER A 241 -11.47 -17.56 15.25
CA SER A 241 -12.35 -16.47 15.68
C SER A 241 -11.63 -15.26 16.32
N ARG A 242 -10.37 -15.40 16.78
CA ARG A 242 -9.66 -14.30 17.46
C ARG A 242 -8.24 -14.10 16.96
N GLU A 243 -7.73 -12.88 17.09
CA GLU A 243 -6.33 -12.53 16.88
C GLU A 243 -5.44 -12.98 18.07
N ILE A 244 -4.14 -13.10 17.83
CA ILE A 244 -3.17 -13.20 18.91
C ILE A 244 -3.14 -11.87 19.70
N LYS A 245 -2.93 -11.94 21.02
CA LYS A 245 -3.13 -10.82 21.94
C LYS A 245 -2.28 -9.57 21.64
N PHE A 246 -1.09 -9.73 21.09
CA PHE A 246 -0.19 -8.61 20.79
C PHE A 246 -0.34 -8.06 19.36
N ALA A 247 -1.08 -8.70 18.47
CA ALA A 247 -1.38 -8.19 17.13
C ALA A 247 -2.61 -7.25 17.20
N THR A 248 -2.37 -5.98 17.49
CA THR A 248 -3.43 -4.98 17.73
C THR A 248 -3.61 -3.99 16.59
N GLN A 249 -2.58 -3.82 15.74
CA GLN A 249 -2.57 -2.84 14.66
C GLN A 249 -3.28 -3.40 13.41
N THR A 250 -4.25 -2.67 12.91
CA THR A 250 -4.88 -3.02 11.62
C THR A 250 -3.95 -2.56 10.48
N PRO A 251 -3.63 -3.44 9.52
CA PRO A 251 -2.84 -3.08 8.34
C PRO A 251 -3.38 -1.87 7.59
N ASP A 252 -2.47 -1.04 7.08
CA ASP A 252 -2.77 0.17 6.34
C ASP A 252 -2.12 0.17 4.95
N LEU A 253 -2.82 0.73 3.96
CA LEU A 253 -2.33 0.86 2.58
C LEU A 253 -1.77 2.26 2.27
N PHE A 254 -1.97 3.25 3.14
CA PHE A 254 -1.49 4.61 2.90
C PHE A 254 0.04 4.69 2.95
N LEU A 255 0.61 5.45 2.01
CA LEU A 255 2.02 5.80 2.02
C LEU A 255 2.19 7.16 2.68
N HIS A 256 2.82 7.18 3.86
CA HIS A 256 3.01 8.41 4.64
C HIS A 256 4.34 9.12 4.33
N SER A 257 5.28 8.41 3.71
CA SER A 257 6.60 8.92 3.33
C SER A 257 7.05 8.32 2.00
N PRO A 258 7.90 9.01 1.23
CA PRO A 258 8.49 8.44 0.03
C PRO A 258 9.27 7.17 0.34
N LEU A 259 9.06 6.14 -0.46
CA LEU A 259 9.77 4.88 -0.34
C LEU A 259 11.24 5.04 -0.78
N LYS A 260 12.15 4.38 -0.07
CA LYS A 260 13.59 4.37 -0.37
C LYS A 260 14.00 3.03 -0.98
N LEU A 261 13.52 2.76 -2.19
CA LEU A 261 13.84 1.56 -2.96
C LEU A 261 15.15 1.71 -3.75
N GLY A 262 15.58 0.64 -4.44
CA GLY A 262 16.80 0.65 -5.25
C GLY A 262 16.85 1.81 -6.26
N GLN A 263 18.04 2.39 -6.44
CA GLN A 263 18.27 3.56 -7.30
C GLN A 263 19.17 3.23 -8.50
N ASN A 264 19.12 1.97 -8.98
CA ASN A 264 19.98 1.45 -10.05
C ASN A 264 19.24 1.16 -11.36
N LYS A 265 17.92 1.39 -11.43
CA LYS A 265 17.11 1.14 -12.63
C LYS A 265 16.13 2.28 -12.88
N PHE A 266 16.39 3.08 -13.92
CA PHE A 266 15.57 4.22 -14.29
C PHE A 266 15.14 4.16 -15.73
N SER A 267 13.87 4.46 -15.97
CA SER A 267 13.31 4.72 -17.30
C SER A 267 13.32 6.21 -17.59
N ARG A 268 13.80 6.61 -18.78
CA ARG A 268 13.76 7.99 -19.23
C ARG A 268 12.46 8.24 -19.99
N LYS A 269 11.49 8.89 -19.34
CA LYS A 269 10.24 9.29 -19.99
C LYS A 269 10.38 10.67 -20.59
N GLU A 270 9.94 10.81 -21.84
CA GLU A 270 10.10 12.03 -22.62
C GLU A 270 8.73 12.60 -22.98
N PHE A 271 8.54 13.88 -22.66
CA PHE A 271 7.36 14.65 -23.03
C PHE A 271 7.80 15.87 -23.86
N ILE A 272 6.96 16.26 -24.82
CA ILE A 272 7.17 17.50 -25.58
C ILE A 272 6.00 18.44 -25.29
N PHE A 273 6.28 19.53 -24.61
CA PHE A 273 5.27 20.53 -24.27
C PHE A 273 5.79 21.96 -24.55
N ASN A 274 4.96 22.77 -25.23
CA ASN A 274 5.33 24.11 -25.63
C ASN A 274 6.69 24.19 -26.38
N LYS A 275 6.97 23.22 -27.26
CA LYS A 275 8.25 23.06 -28.01
C LYS A 275 9.47 22.79 -27.10
N LYS A 276 9.28 22.49 -25.82
CA LYS A 276 10.34 22.09 -24.90
C LYS A 276 10.25 20.58 -24.66
N LYS A 277 11.42 19.97 -24.60
CA LYS A 277 11.55 18.54 -24.20
C LYS A 277 11.71 18.45 -22.69
N ILE A 278 10.88 17.65 -22.07
CA ILE A 278 10.92 17.31 -20.64
C ILE A 278 11.37 15.85 -20.54
N ILE A 279 12.39 15.57 -19.73
CA ILE A 279 12.90 14.22 -19.50
C ILE A 279 12.74 13.93 -18.01
N LEU A 280 11.99 12.88 -17.69
CA LEU A 280 11.75 12.42 -16.34
C LEU A 280 12.47 11.09 -16.09
N PRO A 281 13.38 11.00 -15.10
CA PRO A 281 14.00 9.76 -14.69
C PRO A 281 13.07 9.03 -13.70
N VAL A 282 12.20 8.16 -14.19
CA VAL A 282 11.27 7.39 -13.34
C VAL A 282 11.98 6.15 -12.82
N ASN A 283 11.98 5.94 -11.52
CA ASN A 283 12.54 4.77 -10.87
C ASN A 283 11.66 3.53 -11.14
N GLU A 284 12.17 2.55 -11.89
CA GLU A 284 11.42 1.35 -12.26
C GLU A 284 11.14 0.44 -11.05
N HIS A 285 12.01 0.40 -10.03
CA HIS A 285 11.74 -0.38 -8.82
C HIS A 285 10.53 0.16 -8.03
N LEU A 286 10.32 1.48 -8.09
CA LEU A 286 9.13 2.09 -7.50
C LEU A 286 7.87 1.71 -8.29
N ILE A 287 7.94 1.68 -9.62
CA ILE A 287 6.84 1.23 -10.47
C ILE A 287 6.53 -0.25 -10.23
N ASP A 288 7.57 -1.11 -10.10
CA ASP A 288 7.42 -2.53 -9.77
C ASP A 288 6.75 -2.72 -8.41
N PHE A 289 7.09 -1.90 -7.42
CA PHE A 289 6.44 -1.92 -6.10
C PHE A 289 4.98 -1.51 -6.20
N TYR A 290 4.67 -0.42 -6.88
CA TYR A 290 3.29 0.06 -7.07
C TYR A 290 2.43 -0.96 -7.82
N ALA A 291 3.00 -1.70 -8.77
CA ALA A 291 2.31 -2.77 -9.47
C ALA A 291 1.84 -3.93 -8.56
N THR A 292 2.39 -4.03 -7.35
CA THR A 292 1.94 -5.01 -6.35
C THR A 292 0.68 -4.57 -5.62
N TYR A 293 0.36 -3.28 -5.62
CA TYR A 293 -0.80 -2.77 -4.88
C TYR A 293 -2.11 -3.36 -5.39
N PRO A 294 -3.05 -3.63 -4.48
CA PRO A 294 -4.41 -3.93 -4.88
C PRO A 294 -5.12 -2.66 -5.36
N THR A 295 -6.08 -2.78 -6.28
CA THR A 295 -7.02 -1.69 -6.54
C THR A 295 -7.84 -1.43 -5.27
N CYS A 296 -7.72 -0.25 -4.70
CA CYS A 296 -8.34 0.13 -3.43
C CYS A 296 -8.88 1.57 -3.49
N ASP A 297 -9.27 2.12 -2.36
CA ASP A 297 -9.80 3.48 -2.25
C ASP A 297 -8.85 4.51 -2.90
N LEU A 298 -9.40 5.40 -3.73
CA LEU A 298 -8.65 6.46 -4.43
C LEU A 298 -7.82 7.34 -3.50
N ARG A 299 -8.24 7.49 -2.23
CA ARG A 299 -7.51 8.25 -1.22
C ARG A 299 -6.10 7.76 -1.01
N VAL A 300 -5.86 6.45 -1.13
CA VAL A 300 -4.53 5.86 -1.00
C VAL A 300 -3.57 6.44 -2.04
N TYR A 301 -4.01 6.49 -3.30
CA TYR A 301 -3.21 7.00 -4.42
C TYR A 301 -3.08 8.53 -4.40
N ALA A 302 -4.17 9.21 -4.11
CA ALA A 302 -4.20 10.67 -4.08
C ALA A 302 -3.36 11.28 -2.95
N SER A 303 -3.25 10.61 -1.79
CA SER A 303 -2.48 11.10 -0.65
C SER A 303 -1.00 10.68 -0.67
N ALA A 304 -0.63 9.72 -1.51
CA ALA A 304 0.74 9.22 -1.57
C ALA A 304 1.73 10.36 -1.90
N PRO A 305 2.91 10.37 -1.26
CA PRO A 305 3.93 11.37 -1.59
C PRO A 305 4.50 11.08 -2.98
N ILE A 306 4.58 12.11 -3.83
CA ILE A 306 5.24 12.02 -5.14
C ILE A 306 6.75 12.24 -5.01
N ASP A 307 7.55 11.53 -5.83
CA ASP A 307 8.99 11.75 -5.92
C ASP A 307 9.30 13.16 -6.41
N THR A 308 9.93 13.96 -5.54
CA THR A 308 10.24 15.35 -5.82
C THR A 308 11.27 15.54 -6.93
N THR A 309 12.08 14.53 -7.24
CA THR A 309 13.05 14.58 -8.36
C THR A 309 12.35 14.71 -9.72
N LEU A 310 11.17 14.10 -9.85
CA LEU A 310 10.34 14.21 -11.06
C LEU A 310 9.71 15.61 -11.23
N LEU A 311 9.50 16.32 -10.11
CA LEU A 311 8.90 17.66 -10.15
C LEU A 311 9.88 18.73 -10.63
N VAL A 312 11.20 18.50 -10.54
CA VAL A 312 12.21 19.51 -10.94
C VAL A 312 12.10 19.86 -12.42
N PRO A 313 12.20 18.91 -13.39
CA PRO A 313 12.04 19.20 -14.80
C PRO A 313 10.65 19.74 -15.17
N LEU A 314 9.60 19.24 -14.50
CA LEU A 314 8.24 19.72 -14.70
C LEU A 314 8.10 21.19 -14.27
N ARG A 315 8.69 21.55 -13.13
CA ARG A 315 8.66 22.93 -12.61
C ARG A 315 9.35 23.93 -13.52
N GLU A 316 10.42 23.54 -14.20
CA GLU A 316 11.13 24.40 -15.16
C GLU A 316 10.28 24.76 -16.39
N VAL A 317 9.37 23.87 -16.77
CA VAL A 317 8.53 24.07 -17.97
C VAL A 317 7.15 24.62 -17.61
N LEU A 318 6.53 24.13 -16.54
CA LEU A 318 5.18 24.49 -16.12
C LEU A 318 5.13 25.71 -15.18
N ARG A 319 6.26 26.05 -14.53
CA ARG A 319 6.32 27.22 -13.66
C ARG A 319 6.58 28.48 -14.48
N LYS A 320 5.59 29.32 -14.52
CA LYS A 320 5.73 30.72 -14.92
C LYS A 320 5.14 31.57 -13.81
N ASP A 321 5.55 32.84 -13.68
CA ASP A 321 5.03 33.79 -12.69
C ASP A 321 3.58 34.20 -12.99
N PHE A 322 2.69 33.23 -13.14
CA PHE A 322 1.30 33.40 -13.51
C PHE A 322 0.39 33.50 -12.30
N SER A 323 -0.78 34.12 -12.49
CA SER A 323 -1.89 33.97 -11.54
C SER A 323 -2.27 32.48 -11.36
N GLY A 324 -2.84 32.12 -10.24
CA GLY A 324 -3.24 30.73 -9.95
C GLY A 324 -4.10 30.10 -11.06
N TYR A 325 -5.06 30.86 -11.63
CA TYR A 325 -5.89 30.41 -12.74
C TYR A 325 -5.07 30.06 -14.00
N THR A 326 -4.18 30.94 -14.42
CA THR A 326 -3.35 30.74 -15.64
C THR A 326 -2.40 29.55 -15.45
N HIS A 327 -1.87 29.37 -14.24
CA HIS A 327 -0.99 28.24 -13.94
C HIS A 327 -1.77 26.92 -13.97
N THR A 328 -2.99 26.90 -13.42
CA THR A 328 -3.89 25.74 -13.51
C THR A 328 -4.22 25.39 -14.96
N CYS A 329 -4.53 26.40 -15.81
CA CYS A 329 -4.72 26.19 -17.25
C CYS A 329 -3.49 25.58 -17.93
N GLU A 330 -2.29 25.99 -17.54
CA GLU A 330 -1.05 25.46 -18.12
C GLU A 330 -0.82 24.00 -17.73
N ILE A 331 -1.12 23.62 -16.48
CA ILE A 331 -1.06 22.23 -16.02
C ILE A 331 -2.12 21.39 -16.76
N LEU A 332 -3.37 21.88 -16.92
CA LEU A 332 -4.40 21.19 -17.71
C LEU A 332 -3.95 20.97 -19.16
N ARG A 333 -3.38 22.01 -19.80
CA ARG A 333 -2.85 21.89 -21.17
C ARG A 333 -1.71 20.86 -21.27
N PHE A 334 -0.86 20.77 -20.27
CA PHE A 334 0.16 19.73 -20.18
C PHE A 334 -0.47 18.35 -20.12
N MET A 335 -1.48 18.13 -19.25
CA MET A 335 -2.22 16.88 -19.17
C MET A 335 -2.83 16.49 -20.53
N HIS A 336 -3.55 17.40 -21.16
CA HIS A 336 -4.21 17.16 -22.45
C HIS A 336 -3.23 16.92 -23.61
N ALA A 337 -2.04 17.53 -23.59
CA ALA A 337 -1.07 17.44 -24.67
C ALA A 337 -0.14 16.22 -24.56
N CYS A 338 0.17 15.78 -23.34
CA CYS A 338 1.21 14.80 -23.09
C CYS A 338 0.69 13.39 -22.78
N PHE A 339 -0.58 13.26 -22.39
CA PHE A 339 -1.15 11.96 -22.05
C PHE A 339 -2.29 11.56 -22.98
N LYS A 340 -2.40 10.25 -23.24
CA LYS A 340 -3.48 9.67 -24.04
C LYS A 340 -4.50 9.06 -23.11
N HIS A 341 -5.75 9.42 -23.28
CA HIS A 341 -6.84 8.83 -22.51
C HIS A 341 -7.20 7.45 -23.07
N GLN A 342 -7.27 6.44 -22.21
CA GLN A 342 -7.70 5.08 -22.54
C GLN A 342 -8.20 4.39 -21.28
N SER A 343 -9.33 3.68 -21.36
CA SER A 343 -9.86 2.96 -20.22
C SER A 343 -9.01 1.74 -19.84
N ASP A 344 -8.95 1.45 -18.58
CA ASP A 344 -8.22 0.33 -17.98
C ASP A 344 -8.64 -1.02 -18.51
N SER A 345 -9.92 -1.22 -18.75
CA SER A 345 -10.45 -2.45 -19.36
C SER A 345 -9.83 -2.76 -20.72
N ILE A 346 -9.44 -1.72 -21.48
CA ILE A 346 -8.77 -1.85 -22.77
C ILE A 346 -7.27 -2.12 -22.60
N VAL A 347 -6.62 -1.41 -21.69
CA VAL A 347 -5.16 -1.48 -21.51
C VAL A 347 -4.76 -2.68 -20.65
N TRP A 348 -5.42 -2.88 -19.51
CA TRP A 348 -5.06 -3.84 -18.48
C TRP A 348 -5.99 -5.06 -18.41
N GLY A 349 -7.18 -4.99 -19.01
CA GLY A 349 -8.21 -6.01 -18.88
C GLY A 349 -8.94 -6.02 -17.53
N GLN A 350 -8.57 -5.13 -16.62
CA GLN A 350 -9.15 -4.95 -15.30
C GLN A 350 -8.93 -3.52 -14.83
N GLU A 351 -9.71 -3.08 -13.86
CA GLU A 351 -9.56 -1.77 -13.20
C GLU A 351 -8.26 -1.70 -12.40
N ARG A 352 -7.48 -0.61 -12.56
CA ARG A 352 -6.21 -0.40 -11.90
C ARG A 352 -5.94 1.07 -11.72
N TYR A 353 -5.87 1.55 -10.49
CA TYR A 353 -5.50 2.95 -10.19
C TYR A 353 -3.99 3.14 -10.13
N PHE A 354 -3.53 4.30 -10.56
CA PHE A 354 -2.12 4.65 -10.59
C PHE A 354 -1.73 5.62 -9.48
N PHE A 355 -0.55 5.38 -8.89
CA PHE A 355 0.19 6.43 -8.22
C PHE A 355 0.69 7.47 -9.23
N ALA A 356 1.03 8.68 -8.77
CA ALA A 356 1.43 9.76 -9.67
C ALA A 356 2.64 9.41 -10.53
N GLU A 357 3.60 8.64 -10.03
CA GLU A 357 4.76 8.17 -10.79
C GLU A 357 4.39 7.15 -11.86
N GLU A 358 3.41 6.29 -11.62
CA GLU A 358 2.90 5.37 -12.62
C GLU A 358 2.21 6.13 -13.76
N SER A 359 1.45 7.18 -13.42
CA SER A 359 0.83 8.06 -14.42
C SER A 359 1.88 8.78 -15.29
N LEU A 360 3.06 9.09 -14.75
CA LEU A 360 4.19 9.63 -15.52
C LEU A 360 4.97 8.55 -16.29
N TYR A 361 4.81 7.29 -15.92
CA TYR A 361 5.51 6.16 -16.53
C TYR A 361 4.73 5.52 -17.69
N TYR A 362 3.43 5.26 -17.51
CA TYR A 362 2.62 4.59 -18.53
C TYR A 362 2.12 5.55 -19.59
N PRO A 363 1.90 5.06 -20.85
CA PRO A 363 1.52 5.94 -21.98
C PRO A 363 0.05 6.30 -22.02
N TYR A 364 -0.78 5.60 -21.24
CA TYR A 364 -2.23 5.78 -21.20
C TYR A 364 -2.69 6.02 -19.77
N LEU A 365 -3.60 6.94 -19.60
CA LEU A 365 -4.28 7.26 -18.36
C LEU A 365 -5.78 7.22 -18.58
N ASP A 366 -6.52 6.84 -17.57
CA ASP A 366 -7.96 7.08 -17.57
C ASP A 366 -8.34 8.33 -16.75
N CYS A 367 -9.60 8.45 -16.31
CA CYS A 367 -10.05 9.66 -15.65
C CYS A 367 -9.48 9.82 -14.24
N GLU A 368 -9.43 8.75 -13.47
CA GLU A 368 -8.91 8.76 -12.09
C GLU A 368 -7.41 8.98 -12.04
N ASP A 369 -6.65 8.32 -12.90
CA ASP A 369 -5.20 8.51 -13.03
C ASP A 369 -4.85 9.95 -13.40
N SER A 370 -5.61 10.49 -14.37
CA SER A 370 -5.47 11.88 -14.82
C SER A 370 -5.80 12.85 -13.69
N ALA A 371 -6.86 12.60 -12.92
CA ALA A 371 -7.27 13.45 -11.81
C ALA A 371 -6.28 13.41 -10.65
N ILE A 372 -5.76 12.22 -10.30
CA ILE A 372 -4.73 12.03 -9.27
C ILE A 372 -3.45 12.77 -9.64
N LEU A 373 -2.91 12.53 -10.84
CA LEU A 373 -1.69 13.21 -11.30
C LEU A 373 -1.88 14.73 -11.34
N PHE A 374 -2.97 15.21 -11.93
CA PHE A 374 -3.28 16.65 -11.98
C PHE A 374 -3.33 17.29 -10.59
N ARG A 375 -4.01 16.65 -9.65
CA ARG A 375 -4.06 17.09 -8.26
C ARG A 375 -2.64 17.21 -7.66
N HIS A 376 -1.79 16.20 -7.85
CA HIS A 376 -0.41 16.26 -7.38
C HIS A 376 0.37 17.40 -8.00
N LEU A 377 0.24 17.61 -9.31
CA LEU A 377 0.94 18.70 -10.00
C LEU A 377 0.47 20.07 -9.49
N VAL A 378 -0.84 20.30 -9.33
CA VAL A 378 -1.37 21.55 -8.79
C VAL A 378 -0.84 21.80 -7.37
N ASN A 379 -0.98 20.83 -6.47
CA ASN A 379 -0.58 20.97 -5.08
C ASN A 379 0.94 21.17 -4.90
N ARG A 380 1.76 20.62 -5.79
CA ARG A 380 3.23 20.65 -5.69
C ARG A 380 3.89 21.76 -6.51
N LEU A 381 3.26 22.19 -7.59
CA LEU A 381 3.83 23.24 -8.48
C LEU A 381 3.23 24.62 -8.20
N THR A 382 2.08 24.70 -7.54
CA THR A 382 1.40 25.93 -7.20
C THR A 382 1.26 26.12 -5.69
N ARG A 383 0.59 27.19 -5.27
CA ARG A 383 0.15 27.40 -3.89
C ARG A 383 -1.35 27.12 -3.70
N LEU A 384 -1.98 26.55 -4.72
CA LEU A 384 -3.40 26.23 -4.72
C LEU A 384 -3.61 24.86 -4.14
N GLU A 385 -4.80 24.65 -3.61
CA GLU A 385 -5.27 23.37 -3.14
C GLU A 385 -6.15 22.71 -4.23
N ALA A 386 -5.89 21.45 -4.54
CA ALA A 386 -6.69 20.64 -5.44
C ALA A 386 -7.24 19.42 -4.72
N ILE A 387 -8.49 19.11 -4.96
CA ILE A 387 -9.22 17.96 -4.43
C ILE A 387 -9.68 17.05 -5.57
N LEU A 388 -10.00 15.78 -5.26
CA LEU A 388 -10.68 14.89 -6.19
C LEU A 388 -12.20 15.05 -6.07
N VAL A 389 -12.87 14.93 -7.21
CA VAL A 389 -14.34 14.96 -7.33
C VAL A 389 -14.77 13.63 -7.97
N VAL A 390 -15.41 12.77 -7.20
CA VAL A 390 -15.81 11.44 -7.63
C VAL A 390 -17.29 11.43 -8.01
N TYR A 391 -17.57 11.18 -9.26
CA TYR A 391 -18.90 10.94 -9.81
C TYR A 391 -19.20 9.44 -9.92
N PRO A 392 -20.43 9.03 -10.21
CA PRO A 392 -20.78 7.63 -10.35
C PRO A 392 -19.95 6.82 -11.36
N GLU A 393 -19.51 7.46 -12.44
CA GLU A 393 -18.79 6.82 -13.56
C GLU A 393 -17.58 7.64 -14.02
N HIS A 394 -17.10 8.59 -13.20
CA HIS A 394 -16.02 9.48 -13.59
C HIS A 394 -15.30 10.06 -12.37
N VAL A 395 -14.03 10.39 -12.54
CA VAL A 395 -13.27 11.15 -11.57
C VAL A 395 -12.69 12.40 -12.22
N ALA A 396 -12.97 13.54 -11.63
CA ALA A 396 -12.38 14.83 -11.99
C ALA A 396 -11.56 15.39 -10.82
N ALA A 397 -10.96 16.55 -11.02
CA ALA A 397 -10.37 17.33 -9.95
C ALA A 397 -11.12 18.65 -9.76
N ALA A 398 -10.90 19.32 -8.63
CA ALA A 398 -11.32 20.71 -8.46
C ALA A 398 -10.24 21.49 -7.71
N VAL A 399 -10.09 22.77 -8.05
CA VAL A 399 -8.99 23.62 -7.57
C VAL A 399 -9.55 24.87 -6.90
N ASP A 400 -8.92 25.27 -5.81
CA ASP A 400 -9.23 26.52 -5.09
C ASP A 400 -8.84 27.73 -5.95
N LEU A 401 -9.73 28.12 -6.86
CA LEU A 401 -9.57 29.23 -7.77
C LEU A 401 -10.60 30.34 -7.50
N PRO A 402 -10.27 31.62 -7.78
CA PRO A 402 -11.22 32.71 -7.67
C PRO A 402 -12.45 32.48 -8.56
N TYR A 403 -13.63 32.43 -7.94
CA TYR A 403 -14.92 32.24 -8.59
C TYR A 403 -15.45 33.56 -9.18
N ARG A 404 -15.89 33.55 -10.45
CA ARG A 404 -16.40 34.72 -11.17
C ARG A 404 -17.91 34.67 -11.44
N GLY A 405 -18.58 33.58 -11.04
CA GLY A 405 -20.05 33.45 -11.05
C GLY A 405 -20.64 32.53 -12.12
N MET A 406 -19.88 32.12 -13.11
CA MET A 406 -20.35 31.25 -14.20
C MET A 406 -19.71 29.85 -14.23
N GLU A 407 -18.61 29.68 -13.53
CA GLU A 407 -17.83 28.45 -13.52
C GLU A 407 -18.54 27.37 -12.67
N LYS A 408 -18.42 26.10 -13.09
CA LYS A 408 -18.85 24.96 -12.30
C LYS A 408 -17.92 24.75 -11.11
N CYS A 409 -18.50 24.69 -9.92
CA CYS A 409 -17.78 24.55 -8.67
C CYS A 409 -18.44 23.50 -7.78
N VAL A 410 -17.64 22.90 -6.91
CA VAL A 410 -18.09 22.09 -5.77
C VAL A 410 -17.73 22.81 -4.48
N THR A 411 -18.51 22.56 -3.42
CA THR A 411 -18.22 23.11 -2.08
C THR A 411 -17.77 21.99 -1.17
N HIS A 412 -16.61 22.19 -0.53
CA HIS A 412 -16.05 21.26 0.45
C HIS A 412 -15.53 22.05 1.66
N HIS A 413 -15.99 21.71 2.87
CA HIS A 413 -15.67 22.45 4.11
C HIS A 413 -15.84 23.98 3.96
N ASP A 414 -17.01 24.42 3.45
CA ASP A 414 -17.37 25.83 3.23
C ASP A 414 -16.49 26.59 2.21
N LYS A 415 -15.57 25.90 1.55
CA LYS A 415 -14.70 26.45 0.52
C LYS A 415 -15.14 25.98 -0.88
N LYS A 416 -15.15 26.90 -1.85
CA LYS A 416 -15.49 26.58 -3.24
C LYS A 416 -14.25 26.17 -4.02
N TYR A 417 -14.37 25.07 -4.75
CA TYR A 417 -13.35 24.57 -5.66
C TYR A 417 -13.91 24.50 -7.07
N MET A 418 -13.19 25.08 -8.01
CA MET A 418 -13.57 25.13 -9.43
C MET A 418 -13.23 23.81 -10.10
N ILE A 419 -14.20 23.16 -10.76
CA ILE A 419 -14.01 21.88 -11.44
C ILE A 419 -12.94 22.00 -12.53
N CYS A 420 -12.10 20.99 -12.63
CA CYS A 420 -11.07 20.83 -13.65
C CYS A 420 -11.12 19.42 -14.21
N GLU A 421 -11.11 19.29 -15.54
CA GLU A 421 -11.24 18.02 -16.26
C GLU A 421 -9.93 17.64 -16.95
N PRO A 422 -8.98 16.98 -16.26
CA PRO A 422 -7.67 16.67 -16.84
C PRO A 422 -7.71 15.57 -17.91
N SER A 423 -8.78 14.77 -17.98
CA SER A 423 -9.01 13.74 -18.99
C SER A 423 -9.84 14.21 -20.19
N TYR A 424 -10.46 15.41 -20.13
CA TYR A 424 -11.29 15.95 -21.21
C TYR A 424 -10.55 17.05 -21.99
N ILE A 425 -10.04 16.68 -23.16
CA ILE A 425 -9.17 17.54 -23.98
C ILE A 425 -9.85 18.87 -24.32
N GLY A 426 -9.18 19.96 -23.97
CA GLY A 426 -9.60 21.32 -24.26
C GLY A 426 -10.46 22.00 -23.19
N ALA A 427 -10.89 21.25 -22.15
CA ALA A 427 -11.63 21.82 -21.03
C ALA A 427 -10.80 22.85 -20.26
N LEU A 428 -11.41 23.96 -19.90
CA LEU A 428 -10.83 24.99 -19.03
C LEU A 428 -11.33 24.84 -17.60
N PRO A 429 -10.64 25.41 -16.60
CA PRO A 429 -11.16 25.43 -15.23
C PRO A 429 -12.58 26.04 -15.16
N GLY A 430 -13.50 25.36 -14.52
CA GLY A 430 -14.91 25.71 -14.45
C GLY A 430 -15.79 25.11 -15.55
N GLU A 431 -15.21 24.39 -16.51
CA GLU A 431 -15.95 23.58 -17.47
C GLU A 431 -16.01 22.12 -17.00
N GLN A 432 -17.14 21.49 -17.24
CA GLN A 432 -17.43 20.12 -16.80
C GLN A 432 -17.92 19.29 -17.99
N ILE A 433 -17.62 17.99 -17.98
CA ILE A 433 -18.16 17.06 -18.98
C ILE A 433 -19.69 17.10 -18.92
N PRO A 434 -20.39 17.22 -20.07
CA PRO A 434 -21.85 17.20 -20.12
C PRO A 434 -22.41 15.93 -19.45
N ARG A 435 -23.46 16.08 -18.64
CA ARG A 435 -24.16 15.02 -17.87
C ARG A 435 -23.52 14.57 -16.57
N MET A 436 -22.47 15.22 -16.08
CA MET A 436 -21.89 14.99 -14.75
C MET A 436 -22.51 15.92 -13.71
N GLU A 437 -23.78 15.69 -13.35
CA GLU A 437 -24.52 16.59 -12.44
C GLU A 437 -24.51 16.16 -10.99
N GLU A 438 -24.26 14.87 -10.70
CA GLU A 438 -24.28 14.33 -9.34
C GLU A 438 -22.89 13.92 -8.87
N THR A 439 -22.33 14.66 -7.91
CA THR A 439 -21.14 14.25 -7.17
C THR A 439 -21.51 13.29 -6.06
N ARG A 440 -20.72 12.24 -5.87
CA ARG A 440 -20.86 11.33 -4.73
C ARG A 440 -19.92 11.65 -3.59
N GLU A 441 -18.65 11.91 -3.89
CA GLU A 441 -17.62 12.09 -2.87
C GLU A 441 -16.61 13.15 -3.26
N LEU A 442 -16.13 13.91 -2.28
CA LEU A 442 -15.10 14.93 -2.41
C LEU A 442 -13.94 14.58 -1.49
N PHE A 443 -12.72 14.54 -2.01
CA PHE A 443 -11.54 14.21 -1.22
C PHE A 443 -10.51 15.34 -1.23
N CYS A 444 -10.23 15.84 -0.03
CA CYS A 444 -9.19 16.81 0.28
C CYS A 444 -8.13 16.14 1.17
N TYR A 445 -6.85 16.17 0.80
CA TYR A 445 -5.72 15.68 1.59
C TYR A 445 -4.50 16.57 1.41
#